data_c3fee9d4a7d26c4dd3666f5a0828700c
#
_entry.id   c3fee9d4a7d26c4dd3666f5a0828700c
#
_cell.length_a   1.000
_cell.length_b   1.000
_cell.length_c   1.000
_cell.angle_alpha   90.00
_cell.angle_beta   90.00
_cell.angle_gamma   90.00
#
_symmetry.space_group_name_H-M   'P 1'
#
loop_
_entity.id
_entity.type
_entity.pdbx_description
1 polymer ?
#
loop_
_entity_poly.entity_id
_entity_poly.type
_entity_poly.pdbx_seq_one_letter_code
_entity_poly.pdbx_strand_id
1 'polypeptide(L)'
;IPAERRKVVSSHDAFAYFGHAYGVDFLAPVGVSNNAEPTAQGVARLIRQLRAEKIPAVFIENVADPRLIERIRAESGARVGGTLYSDALSAADGAAPDYRSMMRHNLRTIVEAIAPAP
;
A
#
# COMPACT_ATOMS: atom_id res chain seq x y z
N ILE A 1 -7.32 7.75 -13.90
CA ILE A 1 -5.90 7.64 -13.48
C ILE A 1 -5.16 6.80 -14.52
N PRO A 2 -4.05 7.29 -15.08
CA PRO A 2 -3.28 6.56 -16.09
C PRO A 2 -2.79 5.20 -15.57
N ALA A 3 -2.70 4.20 -16.45
CA ALA A 3 -2.34 2.83 -16.08
C ALA A 3 -0.97 2.74 -15.39
N GLU A 4 0.00 3.52 -15.84
CA GLU A 4 1.36 3.54 -15.28
C GLU A 4 1.42 4.08 -13.85
N ARG A 5 0.37 4.73 -13.39
CA ARG A 5 0.28 5.21 -12.01
C ARG A 5 -0.53 4.29 -11.09
N ARG A 6 -1.01 3.17 -11.61
CA ARG A 6 -1.87 2.25 -10.85
C ARG A 6 -1.10 1.13 -10.16
N LYS A 7 0.22 1.27 -10.00
CA LYS A 7 1.04 0.37 -9.18
C LYS A 7 1.36 1.05 -7.87
N VAL A 8 1.18 0.33 -6.77
CA VAL A 8 1.44 0.84 -5.41
C VAL A 8 2.04 -0.28 -4.57
N VAL A 9 2.61 0.10 -3.41
CA VAL A 9 3.17 -0.86 -2.46
C VAL A 9 2.39 -0.80 -1.15
N SER A 10 2.04 -1.96 -0.63
CA SER A 10 1.50 -2.13 0.72
C SER A 10 2.41 -3.05 1.54
N SER A 11 2.15 -3.15 2.85
CA SER A 11 3.04 -3.91 3.75
C SER A 11 3.02 -5.41 3.47
N HIS A 12 1.86 -5.97 3.12
CA HIS A 12 1.72 -7.37 2.74
C HIS A 12 0.64 -7.53 1.67
N ASP A 13 0.55 -8.71 1.09
CA ASP A 13 -0.36 -8.98 -0.03
C ASP A 13 -1.79 -9.23 0.49
N ALA A 14 -2.51 -8.17 0.79
CA ALA A 14 -3.86 -8.21 1.36
C ALA A 14 -4.95 -7.68 0.42
N PHE A 15 -4.57 -7.08 -0.72
CA PHE A 15 -5.50 -6.30 -1.53
C PHE A 15 -5.73 -6.87 -2.94
N ALA A 16 -5.54 -8.18 -3.13
CA ALA A 16 -5.66 -8.79 -4.46
C ALA A 16 -7.05 -8.59 -5.07
N TYR A 17 -8.11 -8.82 -4.31
CA TYR A 17 -9.48 -8.63 -4.80
C TYR A 17 -9.79 -7.16 -5.10
N PHE A 18 -9.37 -6.28 -4.22
CA PHE A 18 -9.52 -4.83 -4.42
C PHE A 18 -8.77 -4.39 -5.68
N GLY A 19 -7.52 -4.83 -5.83
CA GLY A 19 -6.70 -4.49 -6.99
C GLY A 19 -7.30 -4.98 -8.28
N HIS A 20 -7.83 -6.20 -8.30
CA HIS A 20 -8.52 -6.75 -9.46
C HIS A 20 -9.78 -5.94 -9.82
N ALA A 21 -10.58 -5.58 -8.82
CA ALA A 21 -11.83 -4.86 -9.02
C ALA A 21 -11.60 -3.44 -9.56
N TYR A 22 -10.54 -2.77 -9.13
CA TYR A 22 -10.31 -1.36 -9.47
C TYR A 22 -9.11 -1.14 -10.40
N GLY A 23 -8.47 -2.19 -10.86
CA GLY A 23 -7.35 -2.09 -11.80
C GLY A 23 -6.09 -1.50 -11.19
N VAL A 24 -5.80 -1.82 -9.92
CA VAL A 24 -4.61 -1.37 -9.20
C VAL A 24 -3.72 -2.57 -8.88
N ASP A 25 -2.44 -2.48 -9.24
CA ASP A 25 -1.45 -3.51 -8.92
C ASP A 25 -0.81 -3.21 -7.57
N PHE A 26 -1.01 -4.11 -6.61
CA PHE A 26 -0.39 -4.04 -5.29
C PHE A 26 0.84 -4.92 -5.25
N LEU A 27 1.98 -4.30 -4.93
CA LEU A 27 3.24 -5.00 -4.66
C LEU A 27 3.48 -5.00 -3.16
N ALA A 28 4.09 -6.06 -2.65
CA ALA A 28 4.34 -6.17 -1.22
C ALA A 28 5.65 -6.90 -0.94
N PRO A 29 6.39 -6.53 0.14
CA PRO A 29 7.63 -7.23 0.52
C PRO A 29 7.38 -8.61 1.13
N VAL A 30 6.18 -8.87 1.64
CA VAL A 30 5.76 -10.18 2.16
C VAL A 30 4.43 -10.59 1.52
N GLY A 31 4.10 -11.88 1.59
CA GLY A 31 2.86 -12.42 1.04
C GLY A 31 1.64 -12.11 1.88
N VAL A 32 0.69 -13.03 1.94
CA VAL A 32 -0.61 -12.83 2.58
C VAL A 32 -0.51 -12.69 4.10
N SER A 33 0.49 -13.32 4.73
CA SER A 33 0.63 -13.31 6.19
C SER A 33 1.51 -12.16 6.67
N ASN A 34 1.01 -11.37 7.61
CA ASN A 34 1.79 -10.35 8.33
C ASN A 34 2.87 -10.95 9.24
N ASN A 35 2.79 -12.24 9.53
CA ASN A 35 3.76 -12.92 10.39
C ASN A 35 5.03 -13.33 9.64
N ALA A 36 5.01 -13.29 8.31
CA ALA A 36 6.17 -13.60 7.50
C ALA A 36 7.13 -12.40 7.50
N GLU A 37 8.43 -12.68 7.70
CA GLU A 37 9.43 -11.63 7.59
C GLU A 37 9.96 -11.54 6.15
N PRO A 38 10.10 -10.33 5.61
CA PRO A 38 10.68 -10.16 4.28
C PRO A 38 12.19 -10.46 4.30
N THR A 39 12.69 -11.03 3.20
CA THR A 39 14.13 -11.21 3.04
C THR A 39 14.79 -9.90 2.64
N ALA A 40 16.07 -9.74 2.99
CA ALA A 40 16.84 -8.56 2.56
C ALA A 40 16.89 -8.44 1.04
N GLN A 41 17.04 -9.56 0.34
CA GLN A 41 17.04 -9.58 -1.13
C GLN A 41 15.68 -9.18 -1.71
N GLY A 42 14.59 -9.64 -1.09
CA GLY A 42 13.23 -9.30 -1.52
C GLY A 42 12.95 -7.81 -1.37
N VAL A 43 13.36 -7.22 -0.26
CA VAL A 43 13.22 -5.77 -0.01
C VAL A 43 14.06 -4.97 -1.01
N ALA A 44 15.31 -5.37 -1.25
CA ALA A 44 16.17 -4.69 -2.20
C ALA A 44 15.61 -4.76 -3.63
N ARG A 45 15.06 -5.91 -4.01
CA ARG A 45 14.43 -6.08 -5.32
C ARG A 45 13.21 -5.18 -5.48
N LEU A 46 12.38 -5.08 -4.45
CA LEU A 46 11.21 -4.20 -4.45
C LEU A 46 11.62 -2.73 -4.58
N ILE A 47 12.64 -2.30 -3.87
CA ILE A 47 13.16 -0.94 -3.96
C ILE A 47 13.64 -0.62 -5.38
N ARG A 48 14.37 -1.55 -6.00
CA ARG A 48 14.81 -1.39 -7.40
C ARG A 48 13.63 -1.26 -8.35
N GLN A 49 12.60 -2.08 -8.14
CA GLN A 49 11.38 -2.02 -8.95
C GLN A 49 10.64 -0.70 -8.79
N LEU A 50 10.51 -0.21 -7.54
CA LEU A 50 9.91 1.09 -7.27
C LEU A 50 10.58 2.22 -8.05
N ARG A 51 11.92 2.22 -8.06
CA ARG A 51 12.69 3.23 -8.80
C ARG A 51 12.56 3.08 -10.31
N ALA A 52 12.70 1.85 -10.81
CA ALA A 52 12.67 1.57 -12.25
C ALA A 52 11.31 1.88 -12.87
N GLU A 53 10.24 1.52 -12.20
CA GLU A 53 8.87 1.71 -12.70
C GLU A 53 8.24 3.02 -12.23
N LYS A 54 8.96 3.84 -11.47
CA LYS A 54 8.49 5.13 -10.94
C LYS A 54 7.16 5.00 -10.20
N ILE A 55 7.05 4.00 -9.33
CA ILE A 55 5.83 3.73 -8.56
C ILE A 55 5.56 4.92 -7.64
N PRO A 56 4.36 5.52 -7.69
CA PRO A 56 4.13 6.82 -7.05
C PRO A 56 4.01 6.79 -5.53
N ALA A 57 3.51 5.69 -4.95
CA ALA A 57 3.17 5.68 -3.54
C ALA A 57 3.37 4.32 -2.89
N VAL A 58 3.72 4.36 -1.60
CA VAL A 58 3.69 3.22 -0.68
C VAL A 58 2.67 3.52 0.41
N PHE A 59 2.05 2.47 0.98
CA PHE A 59 1.02 2.62 1.99
C PHE A 59 1.39 1.86 3.25
N ILE A 60 1.07 2.48 4.39
CA ILE A 60 1.16 1.86 5.71
C ILE A 60 -0.17 1.18 5.97
N GLU A 61 -0.16 0.00 6.60
CA GLU A 61 -1.37 -0.68 7.03
C GLU A 61 -1.53 -0.59 8.55
N ASN A 62 -2.79 -0.51 8.99
CA ASN A 62 -3.10 -0.35 10.41
C ASN A 62 -2.66 -1.53 11.29
N VAL A 63 -2.43 -2.71 10.68
CA VAL A 63 -2.06 -3.93 11.40
C VAL A 63 -0.59 -4.32 11.22
N ALA A 64 0.18 -3.56 10.44
CA ALA A 64 1.57 -3.87 10.15
C ALA A 64 2.51 -2.88 10.84
N ASP A 65 3.75 -3.31 11.10
CA ASP A 65 4.80 -2.43 11.60
C ASP A 65 5.19 -1.43 10.51
N PRO A 66 5.08 -0.12 10.75
CA PRO A 66 5.35 0.88 9.72
C PRO A 66 6.83 1.03 9.36
N ARG A 67 7.77 0.50 10.14
CA ARG A 67 9.21 0.71 9.94
C ARG A 67 9.70 0.20 8.59
N LEU A 68 9.18 -0.94 8.14
CA LEU A 68 9.59 -1.52 6.86
C LEU A 68 9.17 -0.61 5.69
N ILE A 69 7.94 -0.14 5.69
CA ILE A 69 7.42 0.75 4.64
C ILE A 69 8.16 2.10 4.65
N GLU A 70 8.46 2.64 5.85
CA GLU A 70 9.24 3.86 5.96
C GLU A 70 10.65 3.70 5.38
N ARG A 71 11.28 2.55 5.59
CA ARG A 71 12.58 2.25 5.00
C ARG A 71 12.51 2.15 3.47
N ILE A 72 11.49 1.44 2.97
CA ILE A 72 11.27 1.29 1.53
C ILE A 72 11.05 2.67 0.90
N ARG A 73 10.22 3.51 1.53
CA ARG A 73 9.97 4.87 1.07
C ARG A 73 11.27 5.70 1.02
N ALA A 74 12.05 5.67 2.11
CA ALA A 74 13.27 6.47 2.20
C ALA A 74 14.29 6.10 1.12
N GLU A 75 14.44 4.80 0.84
CA GLU A 75 15.42 4.31 -0.14
C GLU A 75 14.92 4.36 -1.59
N SER A 76 13.61 4.38 -1.81
CA SER A 76 13.04 4.39 -3.17
C SER A 76 12.69 5.78 -3.69
N GLY A 77 12.50 6.75 -2.80
CA GLY A 77 12.01 8.08 -3.15
C GLY A 77 10.49 8.16 -3.37
N ALA A 78 9.76 7.05 -3.21
CA ALA A 78 8.30 7.06 -3.26
C ALA A 78 7.75 7.79 -2.03
N ARG A 79 6.53 8.34 -2.15
CA ARG A 79 5.90 9.00 -1.01
C ARG A 79 4.99 8.04 -0.25
N VAL A 80 4.76 8.30 1.03
CA VAL A 80 3.74 7.60 1.80
C VAL A 80 2.38 8.20 1.42
N GLY A 81 1.50 7.35 0.89
CA GLY A 81 0.18 7.79 0.43
C GLY A 81 -0.87 7.87 1.54
N GLY A 82 -0.61 7.23 2.66
CA GLY A 82 -1.52 7.19 3.80
C GLY A 82 -1.59 5.80 4.43
N THR A 83 -2.54 5.62 5.34
CA THR A 83 -2.77 4.35 6.02
C THR A 83 -3.97 3.64 5.42
N LEU A 84 -3.79 2.37 5.05
CA LEU A 84 -4.85 1.49 4.60
C LEU A 84 -5.25 0.54 5.72
N TYR A 85 -6.53 0.20 5.78
CA TYR A 85 -7.06 -0.78 6.72
C TYR A 85 -7.20 -2.12 6.01
N SER A 86 -6.59 -3.17 6.55
CA SER A 86 -6.59 -4.51 5.93
C SER A 86 -7.29 -5.55 6.81
N ASP A 87 -6.60 -6.09 7.79
CA ASP A 87 -7.08 -7.23 8.57
C ASP A 87 -7.87 -6.82 9.81
N ALA A 88 -8.04 -5.52 10.05
CA ALA A 88 -8.79 -5.01 11.21
C ALA A 88 -9.45 -3.68 10.87
N LEU A 89 -10.55 -3.39 11.54
CA LEU A 89 -11.26 -2.11 11.45
C LEU A 89 -10.67 -1.13 12.47
N SER A 90 -11.03 0.15 12.33
CA SER A 90 -10.69 1.16 13.32
C SER A 90 -11.63 1.10 14.53
N ALA A 91 -11.33 1.90 15.57
CA ALA A 91 -12.28 2.15 16.64
C ALA A 91 -13.54 2.84 16.10
N ALA A 92 -14.60 2.87 16.90
CA ALA A 92 -15.90 3.40 16.48
C ALA A 92 -15.84 4.86 16.03
N ASP A 93 -14.92 5.65 16.59
CA ASP A 93 -14.71 7.06 16.25
C ASP A 93 -13.61 7.28 15.19
N GLY A 94 -13.04 6.19 14.65
CA GLY A 94 -12.01 6.27 13.63
C GLY A 94 -12.55 6.31 12.21
N ALA A 95 -11.64 6.25 11.23
CA ALA A 95 -11.97 6.37 9.82
C ALA A 95 -12.64 5.14 9.21
N ALA A 96 -12.46 3.97 9.80
CA ALA A 96 -12.93 2.70 9.27
C ALA A 96 -13.57 1.80 10.34
N PRO A 97 -14.68 2.26 10.96
CA PRO A 97 -15.33 1.49 12.03
C PRO A 97 -16.12 0.29 11.52
N ASP A 98 -16.43 0.23 10.24
CA ASP A 98 -17.14 -0.88 9.59
C ASP A 98 -16.55 -1.15 8.21
N TYR A 99 -16.96 -2.23 7.57
CA TYR A 99 -16.43 -2.65 6.27
C TYR A 99 -16.66 -1.61 5.18
N ARG A 100 -17.84 -1.02 5.11
CA ARG A 100 -18.16 -0.03 4.06
C ARG A 100 -17.30 1.25 4.21
N SER A 101 -17.15 1.72 5.43
CA SER A 101 -16.30 2.88 5.74
C SER A 101 -14.84 2.57 5.43
N MET A 102 -14.40 1.34 5.73
CA MET A 102 -13.05 0.87 5.41
C MET A 102 -12.82 0.92 3.89
N MET A 103 -13.73 0.38 3.09
CA MET A 103 -13.60 0.37 1.64
C MET A 103 -13.56 1.79 1.08
N ARG A 104 -14.40 2.68 1.57
CA ARG A 104 -14.42 4.09 1.15
C ARG A 104 -13.13 4.80 1.52
N HIS A 105 -12.65 4.60 2.75
CA HIS A 105 -11.40 5.20 3.22
C HIS A 105 -10.23 4.73 2.36
N ASN A 106 -10.12 3.43 2.14
CA ASN A 106 -9.03 2.86 1.36
C ASN A 106 -9.05 3.36 -0.09
N LEU A 107 -10.21 3.35 -0.72
CA LEU A 107 -10.35 3.83 -2.09
C LEU A 107 -9.95 5.31 -2.20
N ARG A 108 -10.44 6.15 -1.31
CA ARG A 108 -10.10 7.57 -1.30
C ARG A 108 -8.60 7.78 -1.08
N THR A 109 -8.03 7.09 -0.11
CA THR A 109 -6.61 7.18 0.22
C THR A 109 -5.73 6.80 -0.98
N ILE A 110 -6.07 5.72 -1.66
CA ILE A 110 -5.34 5.26 -2.85
C ILE A 110 -5.47 6.28 -3.99
N VAL A 111 -6.69 6.71 -4.29
CA VAL A 111 -6.93 7.65 -5.39
C VAL A 111 -6.18 8.96 -5.17
N GLU A 112 -6.24 9.52 -3.96
CA GLU A 112 -5.54 10.76 -3.64
C GLU A 112 -4.01 10.63 -3.78
N ALA A 113 -3.48 9.45 -3.48
CA ALA A 113 -2.04 9.20 -3.56
C ALA A 113 -1.54 9.04 -4.99
N ILE A 114 -2.31 8.40 -5.86
CA ILE A 114 -1.84 8.03 -7.20
C ILE A 114 -2.39 8.91 -8.31
N ALA A 115 -3.37 9.76 -8.05
CA ALA A 115 -3.86 10.71 -9.04
C ALA A 115 -2.74 11.66 -9.46
N PRO A 116 -2.69 12.05 -10.75
CA PRO A 116 -1.71 13.04 -11.20
C PRO A 116 -1.92 14.37 -10.47
N ALA A 117 -0.83 15.11 -10.28
CA ALA A 117 -0.92 16.48 -9.75
C ALA A 117 -1.76 17.35 -10.70
N PRO A 118 -2.58 18.27 -10.16
CA PRO A 118 -3.38 19.17 -11.00
C PRO A 118 -2.51 20.14 -11.82
#